data_ebf3169a0746e24c363466e4d684f153
#
_entry.id   ebf3169a0746e24c363466e4d684f153
#
_cell.length_a   1.000
_cell.length_b   1.000
_cell.length_c   1.000
_cell.angle_alpha   90.00
_cell.angle_beta   90.00
_cell.angle_gamma   90.00
#
_symmetry.space_group_name_H-M   'P 1'
#
loop_
_entity.id
_entity.type
_entity.pdbx_description
1 polymer ?
#
loop_
_entity_poly.entity_id
_entity_poly.type
_entity_poly.pdbx_seq_one_letter_code
_entity_poly.pdbx_strand_id
1 'polypeptide(L)'
;MNSVDTVVVGGGHAGLAMSYCLADRGVEHLVIERGDVGQRWRDERWESITLLTPNWATQLPGFHYDGDDPDGFEGRDGYVSYLERYARSFGAPVQKHTAVTRVTVTAQGAYLLDTLSLIHI
;
A
#
# COMPACT_ATOMS: atom_id res chain seq x y z
N MET A 1 -3.73 -20.00 -12.81
CA MET A 1 -3.19 -19.71 -11.45
C MET A 1 -1.87 -18.97 -11.61
N ASN A 2 -1.75 -17.82 -10.94
CA ASN A 2 -0.54 -17.02 -10.97
C ASN A 2 0.35 -17.40 -9.78
N SER A 3 1.65 -17.27 -9.97
CA SER A 3 2.62 -17.56 -8.93
C SER A 3 3.64 -16.44 -8.86
N VAL A 4 3.92 -15.96 -7.64
CA VAL A 4 4.95 -14.97 -7.38
C VAL A 4 5.73 -15.37 -6.12
N ASP A 5 6.91 -14.81 -5.93
CA ASP A 5 7.73 -15.14 -4.75
C ASP A 5 7.08 -14.65 -3.45
N THR A 6 6.49 -13.48 -3.49
CA THR A 6 5.95 -12.84 -2.28
C THR A 6 4.66 -12.11 -2.60
N VAL A 7 3.71 -12.18 -1.69
CA VAL A 7 2.47 -11.40 -1.75
C VAL A 7 2.41 -10.50 -0.52
N VAL A 8 2.15 -9.22 -0.76
CA VAL A 8 1.89 -8.25 0.31
C VAL A 8 0.39 -8.02 0.34
N VAL A 9 -0.23 -8.22 1.49
CA VAL A 9 -1.67 -8.01 1.65
C VAL A 9 -1.89 -6.63 2.26
N GLY A 10 -2.45 -5.74 1.48
CA GLY A 10 -2.75 -4.38 1.88
C GLY A 10 -1.86 -3.33 1.22
N GLY A 11 -2.49 -2.30 0.66
CA GLY A 11 -1.84 -1.18 -0.03
C GLY A 11 -1.83 0.11 0.76
N GLY A 12 -1.65 0.01 2.09
CA GLY A 12 -1.42 1.16 2.95
C GLY A 12 0.07 1.47 3.05
N HIS A 13 0.45 2.33 3.99
CA HIS A 13 1.85 2.76 4.11
C HIS A 13 2.81 1.59 4.37
N ALA A 14 2.43 0.65 5.23
CA ALA A 14 3.29 -0.49 5.57
C ALA A 14 3.46 -1.44 4.38
N GLY A 15 2.36 -1.75 3.67
CA GLY A 15 2.42 -2.61 2.50
C GLY A 15 3.21 -1.99 1.36
N LEU A 16 3.04 -0.70 1.12
CA LEU A 16 3.79 0.01 0.08
C LEU A 16 5.28 0.10 0.44
N ALA A 17 5.61 0.34 1.71
CA ALA A 17 7.00 0.35 2.15
C ALA A 17 7.66 -1.02 1.96
N MET A 18 6.95 -2.10 2.27
CA MET A 18 7.43 -3.45 2.02
C MET A 18 7.64 -3.69 0.52
N SER A 19 6.66 -3.26 -0.28
CA SER A 19 6.75 -3.37 -1.75
C SER A 19 7.97 -2.65 -2.31
N TYR A 20 8.25 -1.44 -1.82
CA TYR A 20 9.44 -0.71 -2.21
C TYR A 20 10.71 -1.51 -1.89
N CYS A 21 10.81 -2.03 -0.67
CA CYS A 21 11.98 -2.80 -0.25
C CYS A 21 12.16 -4.09 -1.06
N LEU A 22 11.05 -4.76 -1.41
CA LEU A 22 11.09 -5.94 -2.25
C LEU A 22 11.55 -5.59 -3.68
N ALA A 23 11.03 -4.51 -4.23
CA ALA A 23 11.43 -4.04 -5.57
C ALA A 23 12.90 -3.66 -5.59
N ASP A 24 13.37 -2.97 -4.54
CA ASP A 24 14.77 -2.56 -4.43
C ASP A 24 15.74 -3.76 -4.38
N ARG A 25 15.26 -4.88 -3.87
CA ARG A 25 16.04 -6.13 -3.81
C ARG A 25 15.78 -7.06 -4.99
N GLY A 26 15.00 -6.64 -5.96
CA GLY A 26 14.70 -7.45 -7.14
C GLY A 26 13.83 -8.66 -6.87
N VAL A 27 13.04 -8.64 -5.81
CA VAL A 27 12.14 -9.73 -5.46
C VAL A 27 10.80 -9.53 -6.17
N GLU A 28 10.42 -10.52 -6.99
CA GLU A 28 9.11 -10.51 -7.64
C GLU A 28 8.01 -10.59 -6.59
N HIS A 29 7.05 -9.70 -6.66
CA HIS A 29 5.97 -9.66 -5.67
C HIS A 29 4.71 -9.04 -6.26
N LEU A 30 3.63 -9.13 -5.50
CA LEU A 30 2.34 -8.55 -5.81
C LEU A 30 1.78 -7.93 -4.54
N VAL A 31 1.19 -6.76 -4.63
CA VAL A 31 0.44 -6.13 -3.53
C VAL A 31 -1.04 -6.29 -3.84
N ILE A 32 -1.78 -6.97 -2.97
CA ILE A 32 -3.22 -7.16 -3.16
C ILE A 32 -3.94 -6.20 -2.22
N GLU A 33 -4.70 -5.30 -2.79
CA GLU A 33 -5.41 -4.24 -2.07
C GLU A 33 -6.92 -4.39 -2.28
N ARG A 34 -7.66 -4.41 -1.19
CA ARG A 34 -9.12 -4.57 -1.21
C ARG A 34 -9.82 -3.38 -1.86
N GLY A 35 -9.34 -2.18 -1.64
CA GLY A 35 -9.85 -0.95 -2.24
C GLY A 35 -8.82 -0.30 -3.13
N ASP A 36 -8.62 0.98 -2.93
CA ASP A 36 -7.55 1.76 -3.55
C ASP A 36 -6.37 1.90 -2.59
N VAL A 37 -5.25 2.38 -3.11
CA VAL A 37 -4.11 2.74 -2.27
C VAL A 37 -4.57 3.72 -1.19
N GLY A 38 -4.25 3.41 0.06
CA GLY A 38 -4.65 4.26 1.18
C GLY A 38 -6.12 4.21 1.52
N GLN A 39 -6.83 3.14 1.14
CA GLN A 39 -8.29 3.04 1.32
C GLN A 39 -8.73 3.22 2.77
N ARG A 40 -7.97 2.71 3.74
CA ARG A 40 -8.30 2.88 5.15
C ARG A 40 -8.33 4.35 5.56
N TRP A 41 -7.44 5.16 5.02
CA TRP A 41 -7.43 6.59 5.29
C TRP A 41 -8.63 7.29 4.67
N ARG A 42 -9.13 6.80 3.54
CA ARG A 42 -10.33 7.34 2.89
C ARG A 42 -11.60 7.04 3.68
N ASP A 43 -11.73 5.81 4.20
CA ASP A 43 -12.98 5.31 4.81
C ASP A 43 -13.00 5.39 6.33
N GLU A 44 -11.87 5.11 6.98
CA GLU A 44 -11.80 4.92 8.43
C GLU A 44 -11.28 6.14 9.18
N ARG A 45 -10.97 7.22 8.46
CA ARG A 45 -10.52 8.48 9.06
C ARG A 45 -11.52 9.59 8.74
N TRP A 46 -11.79 10.44 9.71
CA TRP A 46 -12.70 11.57 9.51
C TRP A 46 -12.00 12.68 8.71
N GLU A 47 -12.81 13.53 8.05
CA GLU A 47 -12.29 14.52 7.11
C GLU A 47 -11.28 15.50 7.70
N SER A 48 -11.50 15.88 8.95
CA SER A 48 -10.65 16.88 9.60
C SER A 48 -9.44 16.31 10.31
N ILE A 49 -9.19 15.00 10.19
CA ILE A 49 -8.01 14.40 10.80
C ILE A 49 -6.73 14.98 10.18
N THR A 50 -5.73 15.22 11.03
CA THR A 50 -4.38 15.50 10.58
C THR A 50 -3.43 14.50 11.24
N LEU A 51 -2.27 14.29 10.61
CA LEU A 51 -1.23 13.49 11.22
C LEU A 51 -0.72 14.20 12.49
N LEU A 52 -0.29 13.40 13.46
CA LEU A 52 0.27 13.90 14.71
C LEU A 52 1.73 14.30 14.58
N THR A 53 2.36 13.95 13.47
CA THR A 53 3.75 14.27 13.17
C THR A 53 3.82 15.30 12.05
N PRO A 54 4.79 16.22 12.09
CA PRO A 54 4.94 17.21 11.02
C PRO A 54 5.37 16.56 9.72
N ASN A 55 5.17 17.28 8.61
CA ASN A 55 5.43 16.76 7.27
C ASN A 55 6.86 16.28 7.07
N TRP A 56 7.85 16.94 7.69
CA TRP A 56 9.24 16.50 7.56
C TRP A 56 9.50 15.10 8.13
N ALA A 57 8.62 14.62 9.02
CA ALA A 57 8.72 13.27 9.58
C ALA A 57 8.12 12.21 8.68
N THR A 58 7.44 12.60 7.59
CA THR A 58 6.87 11.68 6.62
C THR A 58 7.98 11.17 5.72
N GLN A 59 8.52 10.00 6.06
CA GLN A 59 9.67 9.42 5.39
C GLN A 59 9.47 7.93 5.17
N LEU A 60 8.81 7.58 4.07
CA LEU A 60 8.77 6.19 3.65
C LEU A 60 10.03 5.86 2.86
N PRO A 61 10.44 4.57 2.82
CA PRO A 61 11.64 4.19 2.06
C PRO A 61 11.61 4.72 0.64
N GLY A 62 12.64 5.50 0.29
CA GLY A 62 12.79 6.07 -1.05
C GLY A 62 11.86 7.24 -1.38
N PHE A 63 11.10 7.76 -0.41
CA PHE A 63 10.14 8.82 -0.69
C PHE A 63 9.91 9.72 0.52
N HIS A 64 10.67 10.77 0.61
CA HIS A 64 10.59 11.75 1.69
C HIS A 64 9.64 12.88 1.32
N TYR A 65 9.15 13.60 2.32
CA TYR A 65 8.39 14.80 2.07
C TYR A 65 9.29 15.84 1.38
N ASP A 66 8.80 16.39 0.28
CA ASP A 66 9.54 17.36 -0.53
C ASP A 66 8.72 18.63 -0.79
N GLY A 67 7.65 18.83 -0.06
CA GLY A 67 6.81 20.00 -0.22
C GLY A 67 7.40 21.25 0.44
N ASP A 68 6.65 22.34 0.39
CA ASP A 68 7.07 23.66 0.87
C ASP A 68 6.57 24.00 2.26
N ASP A 69 5.97 23.05 2.98
CA ASP A 69 5.44 23.24 4.33
C ASP A 69 5.93 22.13 5.27
N PRO A 70 7.26 22.05 5.53
CA PRO A 70 7.81 20.95 6.31
C PRO A 70 7.32 20.89 7.76
N ASP A 71 6.95 22.02 8.34
CA ASP A 71 6.50 22.09 9.73
C ASP A 71 4.97 21.96 9.85
N GLY A 72 4.26 21.88 8.75
CA GLY A 72 2.82 21.66 8.74
C GLY A 72 2.45 20.20 9.02
N PHE A 73 1.17 19.95 9.06
CA PHE A 73 0.61 18.62 9.34
C PHE A 73 -0.32 18.22 8.21
N GLU A 74 -0.06 17.07 7.62
CA GLU A 74 -0.85 16.59 6.49
C GLU A 74 -2.23 16.14 6.94
N GLY A 75 -3.26 16.51 6.18
CA GLY A 75 -4.61 16.03 6.37
C GLY A 75 -4.82 14.67 5.71
N ARG A 76 -6.05 14.17 5.85
CA ARG A 76 -6.43 12.86 5.29
C ARG A 76 -6.15 12.75 3.79
N ASP A 77 -6.68 13.70 3.02
CA ASP A 77 -6.57 13.63 1.55
C ASP A 77 -5.14 13.86 1.08
N GLY A 78 -4.41 14.71 1.75
CA GLY A 78 -3.00 14.94 1.45
C GLY A 78 -2.16 13.72 1.72
N TYR A 79 -2.42 13.00 2.79
CA TYR A 79 -1.70 11.77 3.10
C TYR A 79 -2.03 10.66 2.09
N VAL A 80 -3.31 10.52 1.72
CA VAL A 80 -3.71 9.58 0.66
C VAL A 80 -3.00 9.90 -0.64
N SER A 81 -2.95 11.18 -1.02
CA SER A 81 -2.24 11.62 -2.21
C SER A 81 -0.75 11.28 -2.15
N TYR A 82 -0.13 11.44 -0.97
CA TYR A 82 1.26 11.07 -0.74
C TYR A 82 1.47 9.56 -0.98
N LEU A 83 0.59 8.72 -0.44
CA LEU A 83 0.67 7.26 -0.64
C LEU A 83 0.49 6.88 -2.11
N GLU A 84 -0.43 7.52 -2.82
CA GLU A 84 -0.63 7.27 -4.25
C GLU A 84 0.60 7.65 -5.07
N ARG A 85 1.20 8.81 -4.76
CA ARG A 85 2.42 9.25 -5.44
C ARG A 85 3.58 8.31 -5.13
N TYR A 86 3.65 7.82 -3.89
CA TYR A 86 4.66 6.86 -3.50
C TYR A 86 4.56 5.58 -4.35
N ALA A 87 3.36 5.00 -4.40
CA ALA A 87 3.15 3.79 -5.20
C ALA A 87 3.54 3.98 -6.67
N ARG A 88 3.19 5.14 -7.24
CA ARG A 88 3.56 5.45 -8.63
C ARG A 88 5.06 5.66 -8.82
N SER A 89 5.74 6.19 -7.82
CA SER A 89 7.15 6.56 -7.94
C SER A 89 8.06 5.37 -8.24
N PHE A 90 7.70 4.17 -7.80
CA PHE A 90 8.47 2.96 -8.07
C PHE A 90 7.67 1.87 -8.81
N GLY A 91 6.49 2.21 -9.31
CA GLY A 91 5.68 1.26 -10.05
C GLY A 91 5.21 0.09 -9.23
N ALA A 92 4.72 0.33 -8.00
CA ALA A 92 4.26 -0.73 -7.11
C ALA A 92 3.24 -1.64 -7.82
N PRO A 93 3.44 -2.96 -7.79
CA PRO A 93 2.55 -3.91 -8.49
C PRO A 93 1.27 -4.14 -7.68
N VAL A 94 0.43 -3.12 -7.57
CA VAL A 94 -0.79 -3.16 -6.78
C VAL A 94 -1.95 -3.67 -7.62
N GLN A 95 -2.56 -4.74 -7.15
CA GLN A 95 -3.82 -5.26 -7.70
C GLN A 95 -4.94 -4.75 -6.79
N LYS A 96 -5.66 -3.75 -7.27
CA LYS A 96 -6.73 -3.06 -6.53
C LYS A 96 -8.05 -3.82 -6.60
N HIS A 97 -8.98 -3.47 -5.72
CA HIS A 97 -10.34 -4.01 -5.69
C HIS A 97 -10.35 -5.53 -5.66
N THR A 98 -9.41 -6.10 -4.94
CA THR A 98 -9.24 -7.54 -4.81
C THR A 98 -9.03 -7.86 -3.33
N ALA A 99 -9.91 -8.66 -2.77
CA ALA A 99 -9.82 -9.08 -1.38
C ALA A 99 -9.16 -10.45 -1.29
N VAL A 100 -8.24 -10.62 -0.34
CA VAL A 100 -7.73 -11.93 0.04
C VAL A 100 -8.73 -12.51 1.02
N THR A 101 -9.36 -13.63 0.68
CA THR A 101 -10.41 -14.24 1.50
C THR A 101 -9.91 -15.41 2.32
N ARG A 102 -8.82 -16.04 1.92
CA ARG A 102 -8.26 -17.19 2.61
C ARG A 102 -6.79 -17.34 2.27
N VAL A 103 -6.00 -17.72 3.26
CA VAL A 103 -4.60 -18.11 3.04
C VAL A 103 -4.43 -19.52 3.62
N THR A 104 -3.92 -20.44 2.81
CA THR A 104 -3.65 -21.82 3.23
C THR A 104 -2.22 -22.20 2.87
N VAL A 105 -1.65 -23.12 3.66
CA VAL A 105 -0.32 -23.67 3.38
C VAL A 105 -0.51 -24.97 2.61
N THR A 106 0.16 -25.09 1.46
CA THR A 106 0.09 -26.31 0.65
C THR A 106 0.96 -27.43 1.24
N ALA A 107 0.77 -28.63 0.75
CA ALA A 107 1.59 -29.77 1.17
C ALA A 107 3.08 -29.58 0.86
N GLN A 108 3.41 -28.74 -0.13
CA GLN A 108 4.79 -28.43 -0.52
C GLN A 108 5.37 -27.24 0.28
N GLY A 109 4.63 -26.68 1.22
CA GLY A 109 5.09 -25.57 2.04
C GLY A 109 4.92 -24.19 1.41
N ALA A 110 4.21 -24.09 0.30
CA ALA A 110 3.87 -22.81 -0.31
C ALA A 110 2.57 -22.26 0.28
N TYR A 111 2.29 -21.01 -0.01
CA TYR A 111 1.03 -20.37 0.41
C TYR A 111 0.08 -20.26 -0.77
N LEU A 112 -1.17 -20.60 -0.56
CA LEU A 112 -2.24 -20.42 -1.54
C LEU A 112 -3.17 -19.33 -1.02
N LEU A 113 -3.36 -18.28 -1.84
CA LEU A 113 -4.26 -17.19 -1.51
C LEU A 113 -5.49 -17.25 -2.40
N ASP A 114 -6.66 -17.35 -1.77
CA ASP A 114 -7.92 -17.21 -2.47
C ASP A 114 -8.30 -15.73 -2.49
N THR A 115 -8.70 -15.25 -3.65
CA THR A 115 -9.02 -13.83 -3.85
C THR A 115 -10.41 -13.67 -4.44
N LEU A 116 -11.01 -12.53 -4.18
CA LEU A 116 -12.30 -12.13 -4.73
C LEU A 116 -12.17 -10.74 -5.34
N SER A 117 -12.52 -10.63 -6.63
CA SER A 117 -12.57 -9.33 -7.30
C SER A 117 -13.80 -8.56 -6.83
N LEU A 118 -13.60 -7.30 -6.46
CA LEU A 118 -14.64 -6.40 -5.97
C LEU A 118 -15.05 -5.38 -7.04
N ILE A 119 -14.65 -5.60 -8.30
CA ILE A 119 -15.04 -4.75 -9.41
C ILE A 119 -16.44 -5.19 -9.86
N HIS A 120 -17.36 -4.25 -9.85
CA HIS A 120 -18.69 -4.46 -10.39
C HIS A 120 -18.69 -4.13 -11.87
N ILE A 121 -19.21 -5.07 -12.64
CA ILE A 121 -19.35 -4.90 -14.08
C ILE A 121 -20.76 -4.50 -14.40
#